data_57d63d8269fd39348dbfb4fa7ef0e1dd
#
_entry.id   57d63d8269fd39348dbfb4fa7ef0e1dd
#
_cell.length_a   1.000
_cell.length_b   1.000
_cell.length_c   1.000
_cell.angle_alpha   90.00
_cell.angle_beta   90.00
_cell.angle_gamma   90.00
#
_symmetry.space_group_name_H-M   'P 1'
#
loop_
_entity.id
_entity.type
_entity.pdbx_description
1 polymer ?
#
loop_
_entity_poly.entity_id
_entity_poly.type
_entity_poly.pdbx_seq_one_letter_code
_entity_poly.pdbx_strand_id
1 'polypeptide(L)'
;MKKNALVFLACIVAALPASAAEDDAQEALFAQVPTYFRQPDPQRALDLFVQLLETPLFKADGSGQFSSGKFNLFLWAAQVLNHNPQETMHWCETLKSRLAPQDDLATLMTFAATPDSGKCLQQLDISAKTRAFLPEIPSVKVFTDENIATMGAAHLDALWASFYASGDAAYVEKIAAFIVAHADGNDPLTLGAARWSLDSNMRQYPEIAAIIGKYKETLPADKRAVLQKQLDSLNTAQ
;
A
#
# COMPACT_ATOMS: atom_id res chain seq x y z
N MET A 1 -0.82 25.19 -9.15
CA MET A 1 -1.79 24.17 -8.74
C MET A 1 -1.09 22.82 -8.73
N LYS A 2 -0.33 22.49 -7.66
CA LYS A 2 0.48 21.26 -7.55
C LYS A 2 0.41 20.76 -6.10
N LYS A 3 -0.74 20.26 -5.61
CA LYS A 3 -0.86 19.88 -4.19
C LYS A 3 -1.50 18.50 -3.92
N ASN A 4 -1.65 17.62 -4.91
CA ASN A 4 -2.46 16.41 -4.71
C ASN A 4 -1.75 15.07 -4.89
N ALA A 5 -0.42 15.01 -4.99
CA ALA A 5 0.30 13.74 -5.13
C ALA A 5 0.47 12.93 -3.83
N LEU A 6 -0.05 13.44 -2.69
CA LEU A 6 0.31 12.95 -1.36
C LEU A 6 -0.80 12.19 -0.62
N VAL A 7 -1.84 11.73 -1.29
CA VAL A 7 -3.03 11.20 -0.62
C VAL A 7 -2.81 9.82 0.02
N PHE A 8 -1.95 9.01 -0.54
CA PHE A 8 -1.57 7.73 0.07
C PHE A 8 -0.59 7.90 1.26
N LEU A 9 0.04 9.06 1.34
CA LEU A 9 1.04 9.39 2.36
C LEU A 9 0.67 10.59 3.23
N ALA A 10 -0.51 11.19 3.05
CA ALA A 10 -0.89 12.47 3.67
C ALA A 10 -0.97 12.48 5.21
N CYS A 11 -0.77 11.34 5.88
CA CYS A 11 -0.67 11.29 7.34
C CYS A 11 0.75 11.59 7.87
N ILE A 12 1.74 11.93 7.03
CA ILE A 12 3.16 11.94 7.46
C ILE A 12 3.82 13.33 7.39
N VAL A 13 3.20 14.33 6.78
CA VAL A 13 3.87 15.64 6.69
C VAL A 13 3.48 16.56 7.83
N ALA A 14 4.10 16.37 8.97
CA ALA A 14 4.26 17.40 9.99
C ALA A 14 5.72 17.43 10.46
N ALA A 15 6.41 18.49 10.02
CA ALA A 15 7.62 19.09 10.59
C ALA A 15 8.96 18.38 10.40
N LEU A 16 9.70 18.83 9.37
CA LEU A 16 11.14 19.16 9.50
C LEU A 16 11.51 20.21 8.41
N PRO A 17 12.37 21.16 8.66
CA PRO A 17 12.86 22.06 7.62
C PRO A 17 13.97 21.36 6.81
N ALA A 18 13.57 20.54 5.86
CA ALA A 18 14.46 20.10 4.81
C ALA A 18 14.56 21.19 3.73
N SER A 19 15.64 21.26 2.97
CA SER A 19 15.72 22.22 1.86
C SER A 19 14.64 21.87 0.83
N ALA A 20 14.05 22.87 0.18
CA ALA A 20 12.97 22.65 -0.80
C ALA A 20 13.34 21.65 -1.92
N ALA A 21 14.62 21.52 -2.25
CA ALA A 21 15.11 20.56 -3.24
C ALA A 21 15.13 19.11 -2.74
N GLU A 22 15.35 18.88 -1.43
CA GLU A 22 15.29 17.54 -0.83
C GLU A 22 13.84 17.08 -0.68
N ASP A 23 12.91 17.99 -0.36
CA ASP A 23 11.48 17.71 -0.30
C ASP A 23 10.94 17.34 -1.69
N ASP A 24 11.30 18.07 -2.74
CA ASP A 24 10.89 17.78 -4.12
C ASP A 24 11.41 16.40 -4.59
N ALA A 25 12.65 16.04 -4.26
CA ALA A 25 13.23 14.75 -4.62
C ALA A 25 12.56 13.60 -3.88
N GLN A 26 12.26 13.79 -2.61
CA GLN A 26 11.55 12.80 -1.79
C GLN A 26 10.11 12.62 -2.28
N GLU A 27 9.38 13.70 -2.59
CA GLU A 27 8.04 13.63 -3.16
C GLU A 27 8.04 12.88 -4.50
N ALA A 28 9.01 13.16 -5.38
CA ALA A 28 9.15 12.45 -6.66
C ALA A 28 9.43 10.94 -6.47
N LEU A 29 10.16 10.56 -5.43
CA LEU A 29 10.41 9.17 -5.09
C LEU A 29 9.13 8.46 -4.63
N PHE A 30 8.37 9.07 -3.73
CA PHE A 30 7.10 8.53 -3.25
C PHE A 30 6.04 8.42 -4.35
N ALA A 31 6.02 9.35 -5.30
CA ALA A 31 5.08 9.34 -6.43
C ALA A 31 5.26 8.12 -7.36
N GLN A 32 6.38 7.39 -7.26
CA GLN A 32 6.62 6.21 -8.07
C GLN A 32 5.86 4.97 -7.56
N VAL A 33 5.60 4.86 -6.26
CA VAL A 33 4.89 3.72 -5.67
C VAL A 33 3.47 3.55 -6.26
N PRO A 34 2.59 4.58 -6.22
CA PRO A 34 1.23 4.44 -6.73
C PRO A 34 1.13 4.38 -8.25
N THR A 35 2.23 4.55 -8.98
CA THR A 35 2.28 4.43 -10.45
C THR A 35 3.03 3.19 -10.93
N TYR A 36 3.58 2.41 -10.01
CA TYR A 36 4.38 1.23 -10.33
C TYR A 36 3.61 0.21 -11.19
N PHE A 37 2.32 0.02 -10.93
CA PHE A 37 1.46 -0.92 -11.67
C PHE A 37 1.42 -0.69 -13.18
N ARG A 38 1.75 0.51 -13.66
CA ARG A 38 1.77 0.83 -15.10
C ARG A 38 2.90 0.15 -15.85
N GLN A 39 4.01 -0.09 -15.15
CA GLN A 39 5.20 -0.76 -15.70
C GLN A 39 5.85 -1.58 -14.58
N PRO A 40 5.28 -2.72 -14.18
CA PRO A 40 5.81 -3.55 -13.12
C PRO A 40 7.20 -4.10 -13.50
N ASP A 41 8.16 -3.88 -12.61
CA ASP A 41 9.53 -4.39 -12.73
C ASP A 41 10.07 -4.67 -11.32
N PRO A 42 10.24 -5.94 -10.92
CA PRO A 42 10.67 -6.32 -9.58
C PRO A 42 12.04 -5.74 -9.18
N GLN A 43 12.96 -5.56 -10.14
CA GLN A 43 14.25 -4.94 -9.85
C GLN A 43 14.09 -3.45 -9.53
N ARG A 44 13.32 -2.74 -10.35
CA ARG A 44 12.99 -1.33 -10.08
C ARG A 44 12.26 -1.17 -8.73
N ALA A 45 11.37 -2.13 -8.38
CA ALA A 45 10.70 -2.10 -7.09
C ALA A 45 11.67 -2.27 -5.93
N LEU A 46 12.65 -3.17 -6.05
CA LEU A 46 13.70 -3.37 -5.05
C LEU A 46 14.51 -2.08 -4.85
N ASP A 47 14.96 -1.47 -5.94
CA ASP A 47 15.73 -0.22 -5.88
C ASP A 47 14.92 0.92 -5.27
N LEU A 48 13.63 1.04 -5.63
CA LEU A 48 12.71 2.03 -5.06
C LEU A 48 12.48 1.79 -3.57
N PHE A 49 12.27 0.54 -3.17
CA PHE A 49 12.09 0.17 -1.77
C PHE A 49 13.31 0.56 -0.91
N VAL A 50 14.52 0.26 -1.40
CA VAL A 50 15.77 0.64 -0.72
C VAL A 50 15.88 2.16 -0.60
N GLN A 51 15.68 2.90 -1.69
CA GLN A 51 15.76 4.36 -1.68
C GLN A 51 14.76 4.98 -0.70
N LEU A 52 13.53 4.47 -0.65
CA LEU A 52 12.50 4.94 0.28
C LEU A 52 12.88 4.67 1.73
N LEU A 53 13.42 3.50 2.06
CA LEU A 53 13.89 3.19 3.41
C LEU A 53 15.08 4.07 3.86
N GLU A 54 15.85 4.57 2.92
CA GLU A 54 16.97 5.48 3.20
C GLU A 54 16.53 6.94 3.42
N THR A 55 15.27 7.28 3.12
CA THR A 55 14.75 8.64 3.37
C THR A 55 14.66 8.94 4.87
N PRO A 56 14.79 10.21 5.27
CA PRO A 56 14.63 10.62 6.68
C PRO A 56 13.31 10.16 7.30
N LEU A 57 12.26 10.06 6.49
CA LEU A 57 10.93 9.65 6.92
C LEU A 57 10.87 8.22 7.45
N PHE A 58 11.69 7.32 6.91
CA PHE A 58 11.73 5.90 7.31
C PHE A 58 12.98 5.53 8.11
N LYS A 59 13.99 6.40 8.14
CA LYS A 59 15.11 6.24 9.08
C LYS A 59 14.54 6.40 10.48
N ALA A 60 14.72 5.37 11.29
CA ALA A 60 14.17 5.30 12.63
C ALA A 60 14.52 6.55 13.43
N ASP A 61 13.52 7.16 14.03
CA ASP A 61 13.67 8.18 15.07
C ASP A 61 14.14 7.60 16.42
N GLY A 62 14.58 6.35 16.44
CA GLY A 62 14.94 5.62 17.66
C GLY A 62 13.74 5.12 18.49
N SER A 63 12.50 5.47 18.12
CA SER A 63 11.30 5.06 18.88
C SER A 63 10.96 3.58 18.71
N GLY A 64 11.48 2.95 17.66
CA GLY A 64 11.16 1.56 17.32
C GLY A 64 9.70 1.35 16.92
N GLN A 65 8.96 2.42 16.68
CA GLN A 65 7.58 2.34 16.23
C GLN A 65 7.52 2.19 14.71
N PHE A 66 6.68 1.26 14.29
CA PHE A 66 6.38 1.04 12.88
C PHE A 66 5.36 2.12 12.45
N SER A 67 5.82 3.15 11.73
CA SER A 67 4.91 4.20 11.25
C SER A 67 3.92 3.64 10.22
N SER A 68 2.74 4.25 10.09
CA SER A 68 1.75 3.85 9.08
C SER A 68 2.31 3.89 7.66
N GLY A 69 3.17 4.85 7.34
CA GLY A 69 3.82 4.93 6.04
C GLY A 69 4.79 3.79 5.78
N LYS A 70 5.56 3.39 6.80
CA LYS A 70 6.44 2.22 6.71
C LYS A 70 5.64 0.95 6.54
N PHE A 71 4.52 0.80 7.26
CA PHE A 71 3.60 -0.31 7.10
C PHE A 71 3.10 -0.43 5.65
N ASN A 72 2.62 0.66 5.06
CA ASN A 72 2.11 0.68 3.69
C ASN A 72 3.19 0.36 2.64
N LEU A 73 4.42 0.87 2.84
CA LEU A 73 5.55 0.54 1.99
C LEU A 73 5.88 -0.96 2.04
N PHE A 74 5.82 -1.56 3.23
CA PHE A 74 6.06 -2.99 3.40
C PHE A 74 4.95 -3.86 2.80
N LEU A 75 3.69 -3.45 2.91
CA LEU A 75 2.58 -4.12 2.24
C LEU A 75 2.75 -4.10 0.72
N TRP A 76 3.13 -2.94 0.15
CA TRP A 76 3.40 -2.82 -1.27
C TRP A 76 4.54 -3.73 -1.73
N ALA A 77 5.68 -3.69 -1.04
CA ALA A 77 6.85 -4.52 -1.35
C ALA A 77 6.54 -6.03 -1.21
N ALA A 78 5.80 -6.41 -0.17
CA ALA A 78 5.34 -7.78 0.03
C ALA A 78 4.45 -8.26 -1.12
N GLN A 79 3.57 -7.40 -1.63
CA GLN A 79 2.74 -7.74 -2.78
C GLN A 79 3.54 -7.81 -4.09
N VAL A 80 4.54 -6.96 -4.28
CA VAL A 80 5.48 -7.13 -5.41
C VAL A 80 6.11 -8.52 -5.37
N LEU A 81 6.57 -8.97 -4.19
CA LEU A 81 7.14 -10.31 -4.03
C LEU A 81 6.10 -11.42 -4.22
N ASN A 82 4.86 -11.24 -3.77
CA ASN A 82 3.80 -12.22 -3.99
C ASN A 82 3.48 -12.44 -5.47
N HIS A 83 3.54 -11.39 -6.27
CA HIS A 83 3.37 -11.48 -7.73
C HIS A 83 4.63 -11.96 -8.45
N ASN A 84 5.78 -11.95 -7.77
CA ASN A 84 7.08 -12.34 -8.31
C ASN A 84 7.85 -13.22 -7.30
N PRO A 85 7.32 -14.38 -6.88
CA PRO A 85 7.88 -15.16 -5.78
C PRO A 85 9.31 -15.69 -6.06
N GLN A 86 9.68 -15.82 -7.33
CA GLN A 86 11.04 -16.20 -7.77
C GLN A 86 12.09 -15.16 -7.38
N GLU A 87 11.70 -13.90 -7.17
CA GLU A 87 12.60 -12.81 -6.79
C GLU A 87 12.90 -12.76 -5.28
N THR A 88 12.21 -13.56 -4.47
CA THR A 88 12.31 -13.51 -3.01
C THR A 88 13.74 -13.65 -2.50
N MET A 89 14.49 -14.62 -3.01
CA MET A 89 15.87 -14.82 -2.58
C MET A 89 16.83 -13.74 -3.09
N HIS A 90 16.59 -13.22 -4.29
CA HIS A 90 17.36 -12.08 -4.81
C HIS A 90 17.16 -10.83 -3.94
N TRP A 91 15.93 -10.52 -3.58
CA TRP A 91 15.62 -9.43 -2.64
C TRP A 91 16.24 -9.67 -1.27
N CYS A 92 16.17 -10.92 -0.77
CA CYS A 92 16.76 -11.28 0.52
C CYS A 92 18.26 -10.97 0.55
N GLU A 93 19.03 -11.46 -0.41
CA GLU A 93 20.49 -11.27 -0.44
C GLU A 93 20.87 -9.78 -0.64
N THR A 94 20.13 -9.06 -1.49
CA THR A 94 20.38 -7.65 -1.73
C THR A 94 20.09 -6.81 -0.47
N LEU A 95 18.94 -7.01 0.15
CA LEU A 95 18.52 -6.23 1.31
C LEU A 95 19.32 -6.58 2.56
N LYS A 96 19.72 -7.85 2.73
CA LYS A 96 20.56 -8.30 3.83
C LYS A 96 21.89 -7.55 3.91
N SER A 97 22.47 -7.19 2.76
CA SER A 97 23.70 -6.41 2.69
C SER A 97 23.51 -4.92 2.91
N ARG A 98 22.29 -4.40 2.74
CA ARG A 98 21.97 -2.96 2.79
C ARG A 98 21.25 -2.54 4.07
N LEU A 99 20.49 -3.44 4.68
CA LEU A 99 19.71 -3.15 5.88
C LEU A 99 20.43 -3.66 7.13
N ALA A 100 20.75 -2.73 8.01
CA ALA A 100 21.26 -3.04 9.35
C ALA A 100 20.55 -2.13 10.37
N PRO A 101 19.78 -2.69 11.31
CA PRO A 101 19.56 -4.12 11.57
C PRO A 101 18.65 -4.79 10.52
N GLN A 102 18.69 -6.15 10.49
CA GLN A 102 17.92 -6.95 9.52
C GLN A 102 16.45 -7.18 9.95
N ASP A 103 16.02 -6.52 11.00
CA ASP A 103 14.64 -6.61 11.55
C ASP A 103 13.58 -6.19 10.52
N ASP A 104 13.86 -5.15 9.74
CA ASP A 104 12.98 -4.69 8.68
C ASP A 104 12.83 -5.73 7.56
N LEU A 105 13.93 -6.34 7.17
CA LEU A 105 13.91 -7.42 6.17
C LEU A 105 13.11 -8.63 6.67
N ALA A 106 13.28 -8.99 7.95
CA ALA A 106 12.50 -10.08 8.54
C ALA A 106 11.00 -9.76 8.53
N THR A 107 10.63 -8.53 8.84
CA THR A 107 9.25 -8.05 8.79
C THR A 107 8.69 -8.14 7.36
N LEU A 108 9.43 -7.65 6.35
CA LEU A 108 9.03 -7.75 4.95
C LEU A 108 8.80 -9.20 4.52
N MET A 109 9.75 -10.11 4.83
CA MET A 109 9.62 -11.52 4.46
C MET A 109 8.43 -12.20 5.12
N THR A 110 8.10 -11.79 6.35
CA THR A 110 6.92 -12.30 7.07
C THR A 110 5.62 -11.80 6.42
N PHE A 111 5.54 -10.51 6.05
CA PHE A 111 4.39 -9.99 5.30
C PHE A 111 4.23 -10.67 3.94
N ALA A 112 5.32 -10.83 3.20
CA ALA A 112 5.28 -11.46 1.88
C ALA A 112 4.84 -12.93 1.96
N ALA A 113 5.37 -13.68 2.92
CA ALA A 113 5.06 -15.10 3.13
C ALA A 113 5.11 -15.94 1.84
N THR A 114 6.07 -15.64 0.95
CA THR A 114 6.33 -16.42 -0.27
C THR A 114 6.93 -17.78 0.10
N PRO A 115 6.97 -18.75 -0.83
CA PRO A 115 7.57 -20.07 -0.56
C PRO A 115 9.00 -20.01 -0.05
N ASP A 116 9.79 -18.99 -0.47
CA ASP A 116 11.18 -18.82 -0.08
C ASP A 116 11.40 -17.85 1.10
N SER A 117 10.35 -17.18 1.58
CA SER A 117 10.45 -16.26 2.74
C SER A 117 11.05 -16.95 3.97
N GLY A 118 10.64 -18.19 4.26
CA GLY A 118 11.19 -18.97 5.37
C GLY A 118 12.70 -19.24 5.26
N LYS A 119 13.20 -19.48 4.03
CA LYS A 119 14.63 -19.66 3.79
C LYS A 119 15.41 -18.37 4.02
N CYS A 120 14.85 -17.24 3.61
CA CYS A 120 15.43 -15.94 3.90
C CYS A 120 15.50 -15.69 5.41
N LEU A 121 14.39 -15.84 6.13
CA LEU A 121 14.29 -15.61 7.58
C LEU A 121 15.33 -16.41 8.38
N GLN A 122 15.64 -17.65 7.97
CA GLN A 122 16.66 -18.49 8.62
C GLN A 122 18.08 -17.94 8.51
N GLN A 123 18.34 -17.05 7.57
CA GLN A 123 19.67 -16.49 7.29
C GLN A 123 19.88 -15.12 7.95
N LEU A 124 18.85 -14.56 8.58
CA LEU A 124 18.88 -13.20 9.12
C LEU A 124 19.37 -13.16 10.57
N ASP A 125 20.22 -12.19 10.85
CA ASP A 125 20.56 -11.80 12.21
C ASP A 125 19.57 -10.73 12.70
N ILE A 126 18.56 -11.19 13.44
CA ILE A 126 17.45 -10.37 13.94
C ILE A 126 17.45 -10.30 15.45
N SER A 127 16.99 -9.16 15.98
CA SER A 127 16.87 -8.94 17.41
C SER A 127 15.93 -9.96 18.09
N ALA A 128 16.15 -10.24 19.37
CA ALA A 128 15.26 -11.10 20.14
C ALA A 128 13.83 -10.55 20.21
N LYS A 129 13.68 -9.22 20.24
CA LYS A 129 12.38 -8.53 20.20
C LYS A 129 11.64 -8.83 18.90
N THR A 130 12.29 -8.65 17.76
CA THR A 130 11.70 -8.93 16.45
C THR A 130 11.36 -10.41 16.32
N ARG A 131 12.27 -11.32 16.70
CA ARG A 131 12.02 -12.76 16.67
C ARG A 131 10.77 -13.18 17.45
N ALA A 132 10.53 -12.57 18.61
CA ALA A 132 9.34 -12.82 19.40
C ALA A 132 8.06 -12.29 18.75
N PHE A 133 8.18 -11.21 17.96
CA PHE A 133 7.03 -10.54 17.35
C PHE A 133 6.65 -11.09 15.95
N LEU A 134 7.60 -11.66 15.20
CA LEU A 134 7.31 -12.18 13.84
C LEU A 134 6.09 -13.11 13.75
N PRO A 135 5.85 -14.03 14.70
CA PRO A 135 4.68 -14.91 14.63
C PRO A 135 3.32 -14.19 14.73
N GLU A 136 3.31 -12.96 15.23
CA GLU A 136 2.11 -12.14 15.37
C GLU A 136 1.83 -11.30 14.10
N ILE A 137 2.80 -11.21 13.18
CA ILE A 137 2.67 -10.47 11.93
C ILE A 137 1.87 -11.30 10.93
N PRO A 138 0.66 -10.87 10.53
CA PRO A 138 -0.09 -11.55 9.50
C PRO A 138 0.57 -11.36 8.14
N SER A 139 0.43 -12.33 7.24
CA SER A 139 0.81 -12.13 5.85
C SER A 139 -0.10 -11.10 5.18
N VAL A 140 0.38 -10.45 4.12
CA VAL A 140 -0.42 -9.46 3.37
C VAL A 140 -1.70 -10.07 2.80
N LYS A 141 -1.72 -11.37 2.53
CA LYS A 141 -2.91 -12.10 2.10
C LYS A 141 -4.07 -12.03 3.09
N VAL A 142 -3.78 -12.07 4.40
CA VAL A 142 -4.82 -11.94 5.43
C VAL A 142 -5.60 -10.65 5.24
N PHE A 143 -4.90 -9.52 5.01
CA PHE A 143 -5.56 -8.24 4.81
C PHE A 143 -6.33 -8.14 3.48
N THR A 144 -5.89 -8.85 2.43
CA THR A 144 -6.54 -8.77 1.11
C THR A 144 -7.64 -9.80 0.91
N ASP A 145 -7.62 -10.91 1.66
CA ASP A 145 -8.58 -12.01 1.52
C ASP A 145 -9.74 -11.94 2.52
N GLU A 146 -9.66 -11.04 3.50
CA GLU A 146 -10.67 -10.92 4.54
C GLU A 146 -12.05 -10.47 4.00
N ASN A 147 -13.08 -10.82 4.75
CA ASN A 147 -14.45 -10.51 4.39
C ASN A 147 -14.68 -8.98 4.36
N ILE A 148 -15.28 -8.51 3.28
CA ILE A 148 -15.65 -7.10 3.06
C ILE A 148 -16.42 -6.51 4.27
N ALA A 149 -17.22 -7.30 4.96
CA ALA A 149 -18.02 -6.84 6.09
C ALA A 149 -17.19 -6.42 7.32
N THR A 150 -15.95 -6.89 7.44
CA THR A 150 -15.06 -6.66 8.59
C THR A 150 -13.84 -5.81 8.27
N MET A 151 -13.82 -5.20 7.08
CA MET A 151 -12.70 -4.37 6.64
C MET A 151 -12.50 -3.14 7.55
N GLY A 152 -11.26 -2.94 7.98
CA GLY A 152 -10.81 -1.74 8.67
C GLY A 152 -9.76 -0.97 7.84
N ALA A 153 -9.18 0.08 8.41
CA ALA A 153 -8.21 0.95 7.73
C ALA A 153 -6.99 0.17 7.18
N ALA A 154 -6.45 -0.78 7.94
CA ALA A 154 -5.31 -1.59 7.50
C ALA A 154 -5.64 -2.46 6.26
N HIS A 155 -6.88 -2.92 6.11
CA HIS A 155 -7.32 -3.65 4.93
C HIS A 155 -7.43 -2.75 3.71
N LEU A 156 -7.93 -1.50 3.87
CA LEU A 156 -7.96 -0.51 2.79
C LEU A 156 -6.54 -0.19 2.30
N ASP A 157 -5.63 0.04 3.23
CA ASP A 157 -4.22 0.29 2.91
C ASP A 157 -3.59 -0.89 2.16
N ALA A 158 -3.85 -2.12 2.61
CA ALA A 158 -3.37 -3.33 1.95
C ALA A 158 -3.95 -3.51 0.54
N LEU A 159 -5.22 -3.20 0.33
CA LEU A 159 -5.85 -3.28 -1.00
C LEU A 159 -5.26 -2.25 -1.96
N TRP A 160 -5.02 -1.01 -1.51
CA TRP A 160 -4.34 0.00 -2.33
C TRP A 160 -2.90 -0.39 -2.63
N ALA A 161 -2.14 -0.82 -1.63
CA ALA A 161 -0.77 -1.30 -1.81
C ALA A 161 -0.71 -2.45 -2.82
N SER A 162 -1.67 -3.38 -2.75
CA SER A 162 -1.77 -4.53 -3.67
C SER A 162 -2.09 -4.10 -5.10
N PHE A 163 -3.01 -3.15 -5.27
CA PHE A 163 -3.30 -2.59 -6.59
C PHE A 163 -2.06 -1.89 -7.18
N TYR A 164 -1.38 -1.06 -6.40
CA TYR A 164 -0.18 -0.37 -6.88
C TYR A 164 0.98 -1.32 -7.20
N ALA A 165 1.05 -2.47 -6.53
CA ALA A 165 2.07 -3.48 -6.80
C ALA A 165 1.79 -4.32 -8.06
N SER A 166 0.51 -4.48 -8.46
CA SER A 166 0.13 -5.47 -9.49
C SER A 166 -0.71 -4.91 -10.63
N GLY A 167 -1.46 -3.84 -10.41
CA GLY A 167 -2.49 -3.36 -11.33
C GLY A 167 -3.74 -4.23 -11.41
N ASP A 168 -3.88 -5.23 -10.51
CA ASP A 168 -5.06 -6.10 -10.51
C ASP A 168 -6.30 -5.34 -10.04
N ALA A 169 -7.26 -5.18 -10.94
CA ALA A 169 -8.52 -4.48 -10.72
C ALA A 169 -9.32 -5.04 -9.54
N ALA A 170 -9.17 -6.32 -9.22
CA ALA A 170 -9.90 -6.98 -8.14
C ALA A 170 -9.70 -6.29 -6.77
N TYR A 171 -8.56 -5.68 -6.53
CA TYR A 171 -8.30 -4.94 -5.28
C TYR A 171 -9.12 -3.65 -5.20
N VAL A 172 -9.22 -2.90 -6.30
CA VAL A 172 -10.05 -1.70 -6.37
C VAL A 172 -11.53 -2.05 -6.31
N GLU A 173 -11.94 -3.14 -6.96
CA GLU A 173 -13.30 -3.66 -6.92
C GLU A 173 -13.72 -4.08 -5.50
N LYS A 174 -12.82 -4.65 -4.70
CA LYS A 174 -13.08 -4.94 -3.27
C LYS A 174 -13.35 -3.67 -2.47
N ILE A 175 -12.60 -2.59 -2.70
CA ILE A 175 -12.86 -1.29 -2.06
C ILE A 175 -14.24 -0.76 -2.46
N ALA A 176 -14.57 -0.82 -3.74
CA ALA A 176 -15.88 -0.40 -4.25
C ALA A 176 -17.02 -1.27 -3.66
N ALA A 177 -16.81 -2.58 -3.57
CA ALA A 177 -17.76 -3.51 -2.96
C ALA A 177 -18.00 -3.20 -1.47
N PHE A 178 -16.96 -2.84 -0.72
CA PHE A 178 -17.10 -2.36 0.66
C PHE A 178 -17.95 -1.10 0.74
N ILE A 179 -17.71 -0.09 -0.11
CA ILE A 179 -18.50 1.15 -0.16
C ILE A 179 -19.97 0.85 -0.45
N VAL A 180 -20.24 -0.06 -1.38
CA VAL A 180 -21.60 -0.47 -1.75
C VAL A 180 -22.29 -1.22 -0.63
N ALA A 181 -21.58 -2.15 0.03
CA ALA A 181 -22.14 -2.96 1.12
C ALA A 181 -22.49 -2.14 2.36
N HIS A 182 -21.78 -1.03 2.59
CA HIS A 182 -21.93 -0.18 3.76
C HIS A 182 -22.58 1.17 3.46
N ALA A 183 -23.20 1.35 2.27
CA ALA A 183 -23.75 2.64 1.85
C ALA A 183 -24.72 3.25 2.87
N ASP A 184 -25.50 2.39 3.56
CA ASP A 184 -26.47 2.74 4.59
C ASP A 184 -25.99 2.39 6.01
N GLY A 185 -24.70 2.11 6.17
CA GLY A 185 -24.18 1.40 7.34
C GLY A 185 -23.66 2.28 8.47
N ASN A 186 -23.31 1.59 9.56
CA ASN A 186 -23.00 2.15 10.88
C ASN A 186 -21.49 2.36 11.14
N ASP A 187 -20.60 2.17 10.14
CA ASP A 187 -19.17 2.52 10.27
C ASP A 187 -18.82 3.76 9.42
N PRO A 188 -19.12 4.97 9.93
CA PRO A 188 -18.89 6.20 9.16
C PRO A 188 -17.39 6.48 8.94
N LEU A 189 -16.51 5.96 9.79
CA LEU A 189 -15.07 6.28 9.72
C LEU A 189 -14.40 5.50 8.59
N THR A 190 -14.51 4.17 8.59
CA THR A 190 -13.90 3.32 7.55
C THR A 190 -14.57 3.56 6.20
N LEU A 191 -15.90 3.72 6.17
CA LEU A 191 -16.62 4.06 4.94
C LEU A 191 -16.21 5.43 4.39
N GLY A 192 -16.03 6.41 5.27
CA GLY A 192 -15.56 7.75 4.90
C GLY A 192 -14.15 7.68 4.30
N ALA A 193 -13.24 6.92 4.92
CA ALA A 193 -11.90 6.71 4.42
C ALA A 193 -11.87 5.98 3.06
N ALA A 194 -12.72 4.96 2.89
CA ALA A 194 -12.84 4.22 1.64
C ALA A 194 -13.35 5.13 0.49
N ARG A 195 -14.41 5.91 0.74
CA ARG A 195 -14.95 6.85 -0.25
C ARG A 195 -13.94 7.93 -0.62
N TRP A 196 -13.30 8.52 0.39
CA TRP A 196 -12.33 9.58 0.17
C TRP A 196 -11.09 9.08 -0.59
N SER A 197 -10.54 7.92 -0.21
CA SER A 197 -9.39 7.35 -0.90
C SER A 197 -9.74 6.93 -2.33
N LEU A 198 -10.93 6.38 -2.56
CA LEU A 198 -11.37 6.02 -3.92
C LEU A 198 -11.53 7.27 -4.79
N ASP A 199 -12.21 8.32 -4.29
CA ASP A 199 -12.39 9.58 -5.01
C ASP A 199 -11.06 10.23 -5.37
N SER A 200 -10.15 10.30 -4.40
CA SER A 200 -8.82 10.87 -4.60
C SER A 200 -7.99 10.10 -5.64
N ASN A 201 -8.01 8.77 -5.56
CA ASN A 201 -7.28 7.93 -6.49
C ASN A 201 -7.90 7.96 -7.90
N MET A 202 -9.22 8.01 -8.04
CA MET A 202 -9.87 8.16 -9.35
C MET A 202 -9.53 9.50 -10.01
N ARG A 203 -9.39 10.59 -9.23
CA ARG A 203 -8.95 11.90 -9.77
C ARG A 203 -7.52 11.88 -10.28
N GLN A 204 -6.66 11.14 -9.61
CA GLN A 204 -5.24 11.09 -9.92
C GLN A 204 -4.90 10.04 -10.99
N TYR A 205 -5.63 8.93 -11.03
CA TYR A 205 -5.36 7.78 -11.90
C TYR A 205 -6.62 7.42 -12.69
N PRO A 206 -6.73 7.84 -13.97
CA PRO A 206 -7.91 7.56 -14.82
C PRO A 206 -8.22 6.06 -14.94
N GLU A 207 -7.20 5.22 -14.82
CA GLU A 207 -7.34 3.76 -14.85
C GLU A 207 -8.26 3.25 -13.74
N ILE A 208 -8.18 3.86 -12.55
CA ILE A 208 -9.04 3.49 -11.41
C ILE A 208 -10.50 3.89 -11.68
N ALA A 209 -10.73 5.07 -12.23
CA ALA A 209 -12.07 5.48 -12.64
C ALA A 209 -12.66 4.54 -13.70
N ALA A 210 -11.84 4.06 -14.65
CA ALA A 210 -12.25 3.09 -15.65
C ALA A 210 -12.61 1.71 -15.05
N ILE A 211 -11.83 1.25 -14.02
CA ILE A 211 -12.15 0.03 -13.28
C ILE A 211 -13.52 0.17 -12.59
N ILE A 212 -13.74 1.26 -11.86
CA ILE A 212 -15.01 1.51 -11.16
C ILE A 212 -16.17 1.61 -12.15
N GLY A 213 -15.98 2.27 -13.31
CA GLY A 213 -16.98 2.33 -14.36
C GLY A 213 -17.41 0.95 -14.86
N LYS A 214 -16.46 0.05 -15.09
CA LYS A 214 -16.74 -1.34 -15.50
C LYS A 214 -17.40 -2.14 -14.37
N TYR A 215 -16.86 -2.10 -13.17
CA TYR A 215 -17.39 -2.83 -12.04
C TYR A 215 -18.83 -2.42 -11.71
N LYS A 216 -19.15 -1.13 -11.76
CA LYS A 216 -20.50 -0.60 -11.57
C LYS A 216 -21.53 -1.32 -12.46
N GLU A 217 -21.20 -1.58 -13.72
CA GLU A 217 -22.13 -2.21 -14.66
C GLU A 217 -22.46 -3.68 -14.31
N THR A 218 -21.66 -4.33 -13.49
CA THR A 218 -21.92 -5.69 -12.98
C THR A 218 -22.91 -5.73 -11.81
N LEU A 219 -23.23 -4.57 -11.21
CA LEU A 219 -24.04 -4.47 -10.01
C LEU A 219 -25.53 -4.31 -10.30
N PRO A 220 -26.44 -4.72 -9.37
CA PRO A 220 -27.84 -4.39 -9.39
C PRO A 220 -28.08 -2.86 -9.38
N ALA A 221 -29.23 -2.40 -9.89
CA ALA A 221 -29.50 -1.00 -10.15
C ALA A 221 -29.39 -0.09 -8.90
N ASP A 222 -29.88 -0.56 -7.76
CA ASP A 222 -29.80 0.14 -6.47
C ASP A 222 -28.35 0.34 -6.01
N LYS A 223 -27.52 -0.69 -6.12
CA LYS A 223 -26.09 -0.65 -5.81
C LYS A 223 -25.27 0.16 -6.81
N ARG A 224 -25.66 0.10 -8.08
CA ARG A 224 -25.06 0.91 -9.16
C ARG A 224 -25.12 2.40 -8.86
N ALA A 225 -26.25 2.88 -8.31
CA ALA A 225 -26.46 4.27 -7.97
C ALA A 225 -25.44 4.80 -6.94
N VAL A 226 -24.96 3.95 -6.02
CA VAL A 226 -23.95 4.32 -5.03
C VAL A 226 -22.61 4.68 -5.71
N LEU A 227 -22.15 3.84 -6.63
CA LEU A 227 -20.89 4.09 -7.35
C LEU A 227 -21.04 5.18 -8.42
N GLN A 228 -22.23 5.32 -9.02
CA GLN A 228 -22.51 6.42 -9.95
C GLN A 228 -22.30 7.77 -9.26
N LYS A 229 -22.84 7.94 -8.05
CA LYS A 229 -22.63 9.16 -7.25
C LYS A 229 -21.16 9.45 -7.00
N GLN A 230 -20.34 8.42 -6.77
CA GLN A 230 -18.90 8.57 -6.57
C GLN A 230 -18.21 9.04 -7.88
N LEU A 231 -18.61 8.49 -9.03
CA LEU A 231 -18.09 8.91 -10.33
C LEU A 231 -18.51 10.33 -10.71
N ASP A 232 -19.76 10.72 -10.39
CA ASP A 232 -20.28 12.05 -10.69
C ASP A 232 -19.52 13.13 -9.92
N SER A 233 -19.04 12.82 -8.71
CA SER A 233 -18.24 13.75 -7.90
C SER A 233 -16.93 14.17 -8.58
N LEU A 234 -16.41 13.38 -9.52
CA LEU A 234 -15.20 13.74 -10.28
C LEU A 234 -15.45 14.94 -11.21
N ASN A 235 -16.69 15.10 -11.70
CA ASN A 235 -17.05 16.14 -12.65
C ASN A 235 -17.45 17.46 -11.98
N THR A 236 -17.77 17.45 -10.68
CA THR A 236 -18.27 18.62 -9.96
C THR A 236 -17.19 19.46 -9.29
N ALA A 237 -15.94 19.02 -9.29
CA ALA A 237 -14.82 19.69 -8.59
C ALA A 237 -13.82 20.36 -9.57
N GLN A 238 -14.27 20.68 -10.80
CA GLN A 238 -13.57 21.57 -11.73
C GLN A 238 -14.12 22.99 -11.53
#